data_2b74f3e5449496c78a0a632038db0c38
#
_entry.id   2b74f3e5449496c78a0a632038db0c38
#
_cell.length_a   1.000
_cell.length_b   1.000
_cell.length_c   1.000
_cell.angle_alpha   90.00
_cell.angle_beta   90.00
_cell.angle_gamma   90.00
#
_symmetry.space_group_name_H-M   'P 1'
#
loop_
_entity.id
_entity.type
_entity.pdbx_description
1 polymer ?
#
loop_
_entity_poly.entity_id
_entity_poly.type
_entity_poly.pdbx_seq_one_letter_code
_entity_poly.pdbx_strand_id
1 'polypeptide(L)'
;MGIQKDTKIRTLLHAFELVGARVVLFLPSFHVEGFITRIGETFVTLRRGNGAGVEVESNDSGQALENPHQISVKISDIISVSDDRGA
;
A
#
# COMPACT_ATOMS: atom_id res chain seq x y z
N MET A 1 -18.97 -5.87 -9.64
CA MET A 1 -17.66 -6.22 -9.74
C MET A 1 -16.69 -5.53 -8.84
N GLY A 2 -17.00 -4.35 -8.33
CA GLY A 2 -16.16 -3.74 -7.33
C GLY A 2 -15.99 -4.61 -6.09
N ILE A 3 -17.05 -5.34 -5.71
CA ILE A 3 -17.01 -6.20 -4.53
C ILE A 3 -15.97 -7.30 -4.68
N GLN A 4 -15.95 -7.97 -5.84
CA GLN A 4 -14.97 -9.03 -6.08
C GLN A 4 -13.55 -8.49 -6.12
N LYS A 5 -13.37 -7.34 -6.76
CA LYS A 5 -12.07 -6.71 -6.82
C LYS A 5 -11.58 -6.36 -5.42
N ASP A 6 -12.44 -5.74 -4.62
CA ASP A 6 -12.07 -5.36 -3.26
C ASP A 6 -11.76 -6.58 -2.41
N THR A 7 -12.50 -7.68 -2.59
CA THR A 7 -12.27 -8.91 -1.86
C THR A 7 -10.89 -9.49 -2.17
N LYS A 8 -10.51 -9.50 -3.45
CA LYS A 8 -9.21 -10.02 -3.85
C LYS A 8 -8.07 -9.15 -3.34
N ILE A 9 -8.21 -7.84 -3.46
CA ILE A 9 -7.21 -6.92 -2.93
C ILE A 9 -7.10 -7.11 -1.42
N ARG A 10 -8.22 -7.19 -0.73
CA ARG A 10 -8.24 -7.36 0.73
C ARG A 10 -7.55 -8.65 1.15
N THR A 11 -7.75 -9.73 0.41
CA THR A 11 -7.09 -11.01 0.68
C THR A 11 -5.58 -10.88 0.57
N LEU A 12 -5.09 -10.18 -0.47
CA LEU A 12 -3.66 -9.94 -0.63
C LEU A 12 -3.11 -9.08 0.50
N LEU A 13 -3.84 -8.05 0.90
CA LEU A 13 -3.41 -7.18 1.99
C LEU A 13 -3.24 -7.98 3.29
N HIS A 14 -4.21 -8.84 3.60
CA HIS A 14 -4.13 -9.67 4.81
C HIS A 14 -2.95 -10.64 4.73
N ALA A 15 -2.69 -11.21 3.57
CA ALA A 15 -1.57 -12.13 3.41
C ALA A 15 -0.24 -11.42 3.67
N PHE A 16 -0.08 -10.22 3.13
CA PHE A 16 1.16 -9.47 3.34
C PHE A 16 1.28 -8.95 4.77
N GLU A 17 0.17 -8.55 5.36
CA GLU A 17 0.17 -8.14 6.76
C GLU A 17 0.64 -9.29 7.67
N LEU A 18 0.15 -10.48 7.40
CA LEU A 18 0.46 -11.65 8.21
C LEU A 18 1.95 -11.97 8.21
N VAL A 19 2.61 -11.86 7.07
CA VAL A 19 4.03 -12.17 6.98
C VAL A 19 4.92 -10.97 7.29
N GLY A 20 4.34 -9.80 7.51
CA GLY A 20 5.11 -8.60 7.83
C GLY A 20 5.94 -8.07 6.69
N ALA A 21 5.51 -8.30 5.46
CA ALA A 21 6.26 -7.86 4.29
C ALA A 21 6.06 -6.37 4.03
N ARG A 22 7.12 -5.73 3.53
CA ARG A 22 6.99 -4.39 2.98
C ARG A 22 6.24 -4.51 1.64
N VAL A 23 5.25 -3.67 1.44
CA VAL A 23 4.39 -3.75 0.25
C VAL A 23 4.41 -2.46 -0.52
N VAL A 24 4.08 -2.57 -1.80
CA VAL A 24 3.83 -1.44 -2.67
C VAL A 24 2.36 -1.52 -3.09
N LEU A 25 1.62 -0.46 -2.81
CA LEU A 25 0.22 -0.35 -3.21
C LEU A 25 0.13 0.67 -4.33
N PHE A 26 -0.35 0.21 -5.50
CA PHE A 26 -0.49 1.09 -6.66
C PHE A 26 -1.89 1.65 -6.72
N LEU A 27 -1.98 2.97 -6.81
CA LEU A 27 -3.21 3.72 -6.96
C LEU A 27 -3.15 4.44 -8.31
N PRO A 28 -4.23 5.07 -8.77
CA PRO A 28 -4.25 5.61 -10.14
C PRO A 28 -3.14 6.60 -10.49
N SER A 29 -2.72 7.44 -9.55
CA SER A 29 -1.73 8.48 -9.85
C SER A 29 -0.41 8.30 -9.15
N PHE A 30 -0.40 7.50 -8.09
CA PHE A 30 0.78 7.34 -7.25
C PHE A 30 0.78 5.96 -6.63
N HIS A 31 1.90 5.60 -6.06
CA HIS A 31 2.02 4.36 -5.30
C HIS A 31 2.66 4.66 -3.95
N VAL A 32 2.42 3.78 -2.99
CA VAL A 32 2.94 3.93 -1.64
C VAL A 32 3.66 2.65 -1.23
N GLU A 33 4.75 2.79 -0.48
CA GLU A 33 5.56 1.67 -0.01
C GLU A 33 5.69 1.74 1.49
N GLY A 34 5.39 0.65 2.16
CA GLY A 34 5.49 0.60 3.61
C GLY A 34 4.98 -0.73 4.14
N PHE A 35 4.81 -0.77 5.45
CA PHE A 35 4.33 -1.97 6.13
C PHE A 35 2.88 -1.79 6.54
N ILE A 36 2.06 -2.79 6.28
CA ILE A 36 0.65 -2.76 6.66
C ILE A 36 0.55 -2.93 8.16
N THR A 37 -0.15 -2.00 8.82
CA THR A 37 -0.38 -2.09 10.25
C THR A 37 -1.85 -2.26 10.60
N ARG A 38 -2.75 -1.94 9.67
CA ARG A 38 -4.17 -2.05 9.93
C ARG A 38 -4.92 -2.15 8.61
N ILE A 39 -5.89 -3.07 8.57
CA ILE A 39 -6.80 -3.20 7.44
C ILE A 39 -8.20 -2.98 7.99
N GLY A 40 -8.80 -1.86 7.63
CA GLY A 40 -10.16 -1.52 8.03
C GLY A 40 -11.14 -1.86 6.94
N GLU A 41 -12.38 -1.44 7.11
CA GLU A 41 -13.41 -1.70 6.10
C GLU A 41 -13.17 -0.89 4.83
N THR A 42 -12.73 0.34 4.99
CA THR A 42 -12.57 1.28 3.86
C THR A 42 -11.12 1.57 3.56
N PHE A 43 -10.29 1.66 4.59
CA PHE A 43 -8.89 2.09 4.46
C PHE A 43 -7.93 1.02 4.94
N VAL A 44 -6.78 0.95 4.29
CA VAL A 44 -5.62 0.22 4.79
C VAL A 44 -4.56 1.24 5.20
N THR A 45 -3.93 1.01 6.35
CA THR A 45 -2.92 1.92 6.88
C THR A 45 -1.54 1.30 6.75
N LEU A 46 -0.62 2.08 6.20
CA LEU A 46 0.78 1.71 6.11
C LEU A 46 1.59 2.60 7.03
N ARG A 47 2.62 2.03 7.62
CA ARG A 47 3.59 2.77 8.41
C ARG A 47 4.98 2.52 7.89
N ARG A 48 5.88 3.42 8.25
CA ARG A 48 7.28 3.29 7.88
C ARG A 48 7.89 2.07 8.57
N GLY A 49 8.93 1.55 7.94
CA GLY A 49 9.76 0.56 8.57
C GLY A 49 10.88 1.22 9.34
N ASN A 50 11.99 0.53 9.50
CA ASN A 50 13.13 1.06 10.23
C ASN A 50 13.72 2.26 9.51
N GLY A 51 13.60 3.42 10.13
CA GLY A 51 14.34 4.61 9.74
C GLY A 51 13.76 5.43 8.61
N ALA A 52 12.90 4.90 7.77
CA ALA A 52 12.36 5.63 6.63
C ALA A 52 10.86 5.80 6.75
N GLY A 53 10.34 6.92 6.27
CA GLY A 53 8.89 7.11 6.20
C GLY A 53 8.27 6.22 5.13
N VAL A 54 6.95 6.24 5.04
CA VAL A 54 6.23 5.62 3.95
C VAL A 54 6.60 6.41 2.68
N GLU A 55 6.96 5.70 1.62
CA GLU A 55 7.31 6.37 0.38
C GLU A 55 6.07 6.53 -0.48
N VAL A 56 5.81 7.76 -0.89
CA VAL A 56 4.71 8.09 -1.79
C VAL A 56 5.35 8.67 -3.05
N GLU A 57 5.18 7.97 -4.18
CA GLU A 57 5.86 8.33 -5.42
C GLU A 57 4.87 8.38 -6.56
N SER A 58 5.16 9.29 -7.50
CA SER A 58 4.35 9.43 -8.71
C SER A 58 4.51 8.20 -9.60
N ASN A 59 3.39 7.69 -10.12
CA ASN A 59 3.44 6.57 -11.08
C ASN A 59 4.09 6.98 -12.39
N ASP A 60 3.95 8.26 -12.77
CA ASP A 60 4.46 8.72 -14.07
C ASP A 60 5.97 8.92 -14.07
N SER A 61 6.49 9.57 -13.04
CA SER A 61 7.90 9.98 -13.03
C SER A 61 8.74 9.19 -12.03
N GLY A 62 8.11 8.48 -11.10
CA GLY A 62 8.81 7.85 -10.00
C GLY A 62 9.31 8.85 -8.99
N GLN A 63 8.95 10.12 -9.14
CA GLN A 63 9.42 11.15 -8.25
C GLN A 63 8.74 11.06 -6.89
N ALA A 64 9.51 11.22 -5.83
CA ALA A 64 8.98 11.23 -4.48
C ALA A 64 8.05 12.42 -4.29
N LEU A 65 6.86 12.15 -3.77
CA LEU A 65 5.87 13.19 -3.51
C LEU A 65 5.81 13.54 -2.04
N GLU A 66 5.81 12.52 -1.18
CA GLU A 66 5.67 12.66 0.27
C GLU A 66 6.41 11.53 0.96
N ASN A 67 6.67 11.75 2.24
CA ASN A 67 7.30 10.70 3.03
C ASN A 67 6.72 10.71 4.44
N PRO A 68 5.42 10.43 4.57
CA PRO A 68 4.73 10.54 5.86
C PRO A 68 5.10 9.41 6.80
N HIS A 69 4.82 9.62 8.08
CA HIS A 69 5.01 8.61 9.11
C HIS A 69 4.11 7.42 8.88
N GLN A 70 2.86 7.69 8.54
CA GLN A 70 1.89 6.68 8.15
C GLN A 70 0.90 7.29 7.17
N ILE A 71 0.26 6.44 6.42
CA ILE A 71 -0.76 6.86 5.47
C ILE A 71 -1.86 5.82 5.44
N SER A 72 -3.10 6.28 5.29
CA SER A 72 -4.23 5.39 5.06
C SER A 72 -4.75 5.65 3.67
N VAL A 73 -4.84 4.59 2.88
CA VAL A 73 -5.34 4.69 1.51
C VAL A 73 -6.62 3.90 1.38
N LYS A 74 -7.48 4.36 0.49
CA LYS A 74 -8.78 3.75 0.28
C LYS A 74 -8.61 2.44 -0.47
N ILE A 75 -9.09 1.35 0.11
CA ILE A 75 -8.88 0.03 -0.46
C ILE A 75 -9.47 -0.08 -1.86
N SER A 76 -10.64 0.54 -2.08
CA SER A 76 -11.28 0.50 -3.39
C SER A 76 -10.50 1.22 -4.49
N ASP A 77 -9.54 2.05 -4.13
CA ASP A 77 -8.70 2.76 -5.12
C ASP A 77 -7.42 2.00 -5.46
N ILE A 78 -7.14 0.91 -4.77
CA ILE A 78 -5.92 0.14 -5.03
C ILE A 78 -6.09 -0.67 -6.31
N ILE A 79 -5.16 -0.49 -7.23
CA ILE A 79 -5.17 -1.17 -8.51
C ILE A 79 -4.42 -2.50 -8.41
N SER A 80 -3.29 -2.49 -7.73
CA SER A 80 -2.49 -3.70 -7.56
C SER A 80 -1.68 -3.62 -6.28
N VAL A 81 -1.29 -4.79 -5.79
CA VAL A 81 -0.50 -4.95 -4.57
C VAL A 81 0.69 -5.83 -4.92
N SER A 82 1.89 -5.40 -4.55
CA SER A 82 3.08 -6.21 -4.73
C SER A 82 3.94 -6.15 -3.47
N ASP A 83 4.84 -7.11 -3.35
CA ASP A 83 5.84 -7.01 -2.28
C ASP A 83 7.01 -6.17 -2.80
N ASP A 84 7.78 -5.64 -1.86
CA ASP A 84 8.92 -4.77 -2.20
C ASP A 84 10.21 -5.57 -2.01
N ARG A 85 10.30 -6.69 -2.70
CA ARG A 85 11.42 -7.60 -2.50
C ARG A 85 12.54 -7.43 -3.50
N GLY A 86 12.23 -6.82 -4.63
CA GLY A 86 13.23 -6.62 -5.65
C GLY A 86 14.06 -5.36 -5.45
N ALA A 87 13.73 -4.61 -4.44
CA ALA A 87 14.42 -3.34 -4.19
C ALA A 87 15.82 -3.53 -3.67
#